data_031f08ffaad627df6b750a3a3ff6f73e
#
_entry.id   031f08ffaad627df6b750a3a3ff6f73e
#
_cell.length_a   1.000
_cell.length_b   1.000
_cell.length_c   1.000
_cell.angle_alpha   90.00
_cell.angle_beta   90.00
_cell.angle_gamma   90.00
#
_symmetry.space_group_name_H-M   'P 1'
#
loop_
_entity.id
_entity.type
_entity.pdbx_description
1 polymer ?
#
loop_
_entity_poly.entity_id
_entity_poly.type
_entity_poly.pdbx_seq_one_letter_code
_entity_poly.pdbx_strand_id
1 'polypeptide(L)'
;MASKRLPGPGGWTGRLVNVLIGLLLMGIAASVSVAATEPAAEDAAIAQSLAEMLRDARAIISNNQAKINDPEIGDKGLTAKVVLDQAMGTYKKNTGVDPATIDPNSRHGRLLRAMMAAIAEVMDANQSTINAKGIGFKAFIPAVFGRLVGESFARLANGEAELKVTAPPELVRNRKARPDAFEEKIIKTKLVEASWPRGQPYSEMTDAKGRAAYRVMVPEYYAASCLTCHGGPKGEMDITGYPKEGASENDLGGVISITLYRAPQAQ
;
A
#
# COMPACT_ATOMS: atom_id res chain seq x y z
N MET A 1 -33.71 -82.45 -30.67
CA MET A 1 -33.54 -82.92 -32.06
C MET A 1 -32.60 -81.96 -32.70
N ALA A 2 -31.34 -82.33 -32.86
CA ALA A 2 -30.65 -82.67 -34.09
C ALA A 2 -30.60 -81.51 -35.10
N SER A 3 -29.51 -81.11 -35.64
CA SER A 3 -28.35 -81.73 -36.15
C SER A 3 -27.28 -80.72 -36.52
N LYS A 4 -26.05 -80.94 -36.13
CA LYS A 4 -24.77 -80.91 -36.83
C LYS A 4 -24.77 -80.44 -38.26
N ARG A 5 -23.80 -79.51 -38.59
CA ARG A 5 -22.71 -79.78 -39.58
C ARG A 5 -21.64 -78.67 -39.56
N LEU A 6 -20.44 -79.08 -39.36
CA LEU A 6 -19.17 -78.48 -39.83
C LEU A 6 -18.80 -79.17 -41.17
N PRO A 7 -17.73 -78.89 -41.91
CA PRO A 7 -16.80 -77.75 -42.02
C PRO A 7 -16.46 -77.40 -43.46
N GLY A 8 -15.52 -76.44 -43.68
CA GLY A 8 -14.74 -76.34 -44.91
C GLY A 8 -13.86 -75.11 -45.01
N PRO A 9 -12.61 -75.29 -45.39
CA PRO A 9 -11.59 -74.25 -45.27
C PRO A 9 -11.30 -73.49 -46.57
N GLY A 10 -10.68 -72.35 -46.49
CA GLY A 10 -9.98 -71.80 -47.65
C GLY A 10 -9.99 -70.29 -47.78
N GLY A 11 -8.81 -69.73 -47.85
CA GLY A 11 -8.63 -68.45 -48.51
C GLY A 11 -7.81 -67.42 -47.72
N TRP A 12 -6.50 -67.50 -47.83
CA TRP A 12 -5.57 -66.46 -47.56
C TRP A 12 -5.70 -65.32 -48.63
N THR A 13 -6.00 -64.10 -48.20
CA THR A 13 -5.60 -62.89 -48.94
C THR A 13 -5.32 -61.82 -47.93
N GLY A 14 -4.08 -61.35 -47.97
CA GLY A 14 -3.58 -60.28 -47.10
C GLY A 14 -4.28 -58.95 -47.35
N ARG A 15 -4.56 -58.27 -46.25
CA ARG A 15 -4.87 -56.86 -46.26
C ARG A 15 -4.02 -56.13 -45.23
N LEU A 16 -3.19 -55.22 -45.73
CA LEU A 16 -2.41 -54.28 -45.01
C LEU A 16 -3.28 -53.48 -44.01
N VAL A 17 -2.95 -53.60 -42.72
CA VAL A 17 -3.50 -52.75 -41.69
C VAL A 17 -2.69 -51.47 -41.62
N ASN A 18 -3.23 -50.37 -42.15
CA ASN A 18 -2.70 -49.06 -41.93
C ASN A 18 -2.96 -48.64 -40.46
N VAL A 19 -1.91 -48.64 -39.63
CA VAL A 19 -1.91 -48.08 -38.30
C VAL A 19 -1.74 -46.56 -38.46
N LEU A 20 -2.84 -45.82 -38.35
CA LEU A 20 -2.82 -44.38 -38.17
C LEU A 20 -2.39 -44.07 -36.74
N ILE A 21 -1.11 -43.71 -36.59
CA ILE A 21 -0.60 -43.11 -35.33
C ILE A 21 -1.09 -41.68 -35.26
N GLY A 22 -2.15 -41.44 -34.51
CA GLY A 22 -2.61 -40.12 -34.15
C GLY A 22 -1.63 -39.48 -33.15
N LEU A 23 -0.76 -38.60 -33.61
CA LEU A 23 0.05 -37.73 -32.73
C LEU A 23 -0.88 -36.73 -32.01
N LEU A 24 -1.18 -36.99 -30.76
CA LEU A 24 -1.84 -36.04 -29.85
C LEU A 24 -0.80 -34.99 -29.45
N LEU A 25 -0.74 -33.85 -30.14
CA LEU A 25 0.01 -32.69 -29.75
C LEU A 25 -0.67 -32.07 -28.53
N MET A 26 -0.28 -32.49 -27.32
CA MET A 26 -0.56 -31.75 -26.08
C MET A 26 0.26 -30.46 -26.10
N GLY A 27 -0.38 -29.37 -26.51
CA GLY A 27 0.14 -28.03 -26.34
C GLY A 27 0.29 -27.70 -24.86
N ILE A 28 1.50 -27.79 -24.32
CA ILE A 28 1.84 -27.26 -23.01
C ILE A 28 1.83 -25.74 -23.17
N ALA A 29 0.74 -25.09 -22.75
CA ALA A 29 0.71 -23.66 -22.55
C ALA A 29 1.66 -23.34 -21.37
N ALA A 30 2.91 -23.03 -21.68
CA ALA A 30 3.84 -22.49 -20.71
C ALA A 30 3.30 -21.12 -20.29
N SER A 31 2.71 -21.06 -19.10
CA SER A 31 2.42 -19.79 -18.43
C SER A 31 3.76 -19.11 -18.16
N VAL A 32 4.10 -18.12 -18.98
CA VAL A 32 5.25 -17.25 -18.73
C VAL A 32 4.89 -16.39 -17.53
N SER A 33 5.23 -16.87 -16.32
CA SER A 33 5.35 -15.99 -15.17
C SER A 33 6.46 -15.00 -15.49
N VAL A 34 6.08 -13.76 -15.82
CA VAL A 34 7.06 -12.67 -15.87
C VAL A 34 7.53 -12.46 -14.43
N ALA A 35 8.64 -13.09 -14.07
CA ALA A 35 9.34 -12.78 -12.85
C ALA A 35 9.66 -11.28 -12.89
N ALA A 36 9.24 -10.55 -11.86
CA ALA A 36 9.64 -9.14 -11.71
C ALA A 36 11.16 -9.06 -11.83
N THR A 37 11.66 -8.16 -12.65
CA THR A 37 13.11 -7.94 -12.73
C THR A 37 13.65 -7.55 -11.35
N GLU A 38 14.86 -7.98 -10.99
CA GLU A 38 15.44 -7.70 -9.65
C GLU A 38 15.27 -6.24 -9.18
N PRO A 39 15.47 -5.21 -10.04
CA PRO A 39 15.23 -3.82 -9.67
C PRO A 39 13.77 -3.49 -9.31
N ALA A 40 12.79 -4.19 -9.87
CA ALA A 40 11.39 -3.98 -9.53
C ALA A 40 11.02 -4.65 -8.20
N ALA A 41 11.65 -5.76 -7.86
CA ALA A 41 11.48 -6.43 -6.57
C ALA A 41 12.07 -5.58 -5.43
N GLU A 42 13.25 -4.98 -5.63
CA GLU A 42 13.85 -4.04 -4.68
C GLU A 42 12.96 -2.82 -4.45
N ASP A 43 12.48 -2.17 -5.53
CA ASP A 43 11.59 -1.02 -5.42
C ASP A 43 10.28 -1.37 -4.69
N ALA A 44 9.72 -2.54 -4.95
CA ALA A 44 8.53 -3.00 -4.24
C ALA A 44 8.80 -3.17 -2.74
N ALA A 45 9.94 -3.74 -2.37
CA ALA A 45 10.33 -3.90 -0.97
C ALA A 45 10.56 -2.54 -0.28
N ILE A 46 11.21 -1.60 -0.96
CA ILE A 46 11.39 -0.22 -0.46
C ILE A 46 10.03 0.44 -0.24
N ALA A 47 9.16 0.41 -1.24
CA ALA A 47 7.85 1.04 -1.15
C ALA A 47 7.00 0.44 -0.02
N GLN A 48 6.98 -0.88 0.11
CA GLN A 48 6.28 -1.57 1.20
C GLN A 48 6.82 -1.13 2.56
N SER A 49 8.13 -1.06 2.70
CA SER A 49 8.80 -0.64 3.94
C SER A 49 8.45 0.80 4.33
N LEU A 50 8.44 1.73 3.36
CA LEU A 50 8.06 3.11 3.59
C LEU A 50 6.58 3.26 3.97
N ALA A 51 5.70 2.52 3.29
CA ALA A 51 4.26 2.52 3.59
C ALA A 51 3.99 2.00 5.00
N GLU A 52 4.63 0.89 5.39
CA GLU A 52 4.45 0.29 6.72
C GLU A 52 4.94 1.23 7.82
N MET A 53 6.14 1.81 7.68
CA MET A 53 6.67 2.75 8.67
C MET A 53 5.74 3.96 8.88
N LEU A 54 5.21 4.54 7.77
CA LEU A 54 4.25 5.63 7.88
C LEU A 54 2.93 5.18 8.51
N ARG A 55 2.42 4.00 8.12
CA ARG A 55 1.18 3.43 8.65
C ARG A 55 1.26 3.24 10.15
N ASP A 56 2.35 2.64 10.63
CA ASP A 56 2.58 2.39 12.06
C ASP A 56 2.67 3.69 12.85
N ALA A 57 3.39 4.68 12.36
CA ALA A 57 3.45 6.00 13.01
C ALA A 57 2.09 6.71 13.02
N ARG A 58 1.31 6.65 11.92
CA ARG A 58 -0.05 7.21 11.84
C ARG A 58 -1.02 6.53 12.81
N ALA A 59 -0.89 5.22 12.99
CA ALA A 59 -1.71 4.47 13.94
C ALA A 59 -1.51 4.96 15.38
N ILE A 60 -0.28 5.29 15.77
CA ILE A 60 0.02 5.85 17.09
C ILE A 60 -0.72 7.20 17.27
N ILE A 61 -0.66 8.08 16.28
CA ILE A 61 -1.37 9.35 16.31
C ILE A 61 -2.89 9.13 16.37
N SER A 62 -3.42 8.20 15.59
CA SER A 62 -4.85 7.85 15.57
C SER A 62 -5.33 7.35 16.95
N ASN A 63 -4.61 6.43 17.53
CA ASN A 63 -4.97 5.81 18.81
C ASN A 63 -4.82 6.76 20.01
N ASN A 64 -4.08 7.86 19.84
CA ASN A 64 -3.89 8.87 20.88
C ASN A 64 -4.72 10.15 20.67
N GLN A 65 -5.68 10.17 19.73
CA GLN A 65 -6.47 11.38 19.44
C GLN A 65 -7.22 11.93 20.65
N ALA A 66 -7.82 11.07 21.47
CA ALA A 66 -8.47 11.50 22.70
C ALA A 66 -7.49 12.22 23.66
N LYS A 67 -6.30 11.65 23.84
CA LYS A 67 -5.23 12.21 24.67
C LYS A 67 -4.67 13.50 24.08
N ILE A 68 -4.44 13.56 22.77
CA ILE A 68 -3.95 14.74 22.06
C ILE A 68 -4.94 15.91 22.26
N ASN A 69 -6.23 15.65 22.11
CA ASN A 69 -7.28 16.68 22.17
C ASN A 69 -7.80 16.97 23.59
N ASP A 70 -7.27 16.31 24.63
CA ASP A 70 -7.64 16.61 26.00
C ASP A 70 -7.06 17.98 26.43
N PRO A 71 -7.88 18.99 26.77
CA PRO A 71 -7.42 20.31 27.18
C PRO A 71 -6.73 20.35 28.53
N GLU A 72 -7.00 19.38 29.40
CA GLU A 72 -6.48 19.36 30.76
C GLU A 72 -5.06 18.81 30.86
N ILE A 73 -4.68 17.93 29.92
CA ILE A 73 -3.36 17.35 29.85
C ILE A 73 -2.41 18.30 29.08
N GLY A 74 -1.31 18.72 29.70
CA GLY A 74 -0.24 19.49 29.06
C GLY A 74 0.67 18.54 28.25
N ASP A 75 1.68 17.99 28.92
CA ASP A 75 2.56 17.02 28.28
C ASP A 75 1.81 15.71 27.99
N LYS A 76 1.71 15.39 26.70
CA LYS A 76 1.05 14.15 26.25
C LYS A 76 1.99 12.94 26.26
N GLY A 77 3.28 13.12 26.53
CA GLY A 77 4.28 12.05 26.45
C GLY A 77 4.45 11.47 25.03
N LEU A 78 4.02 12.21 24.00
CA LEU A 78 4.12 11.81 22.61
C LEU A 78 5.28 12.54 21.92
N THR A 79 6.49 12.40 22.48
CA THR A 79 7.70 12.96 21.87
C THR A 79 8.04 12.25 20.57
N ALA A 80 8.87 12.87 19.73
CA ALA A 80 9.38 12.25 18.50
C ALA A 80 10.01 10.87 18.78
N LYS A 81 10.82 10.79 19.85
CA LYS A 81 11.43 9.52 20.27
C LYS A 81 10.40 8.45 20.60
N VAL A 82 9.38 8.78 21.40
CA VAL A 82 8.35 7.82 21.81
C VAL A 82 7.55 7.31 20.62
N VAL A 83 7.14 8.22 19.72
CA VAL A 83 6.38 7.84 18.52
C VAL A 83 7.24 6.98 17.59
N LEU A 84 8.50 7.37 17.39
CA LEU A 84 9.40 6.62 16.50
C LEU A 84 9.73 5.23 17.06
N ASP A 85 10.06 5.12 18.36
CA ASP A 85 10.35 3.83 18.99
C ASP A 85 9.16 2.86 18.89
N GLN A 86 7.93 3.37 19.11
CA GLN A 86 6.72 2.57 18.99
C GLN A 86 6.46 2.16 17.53
N ALA A 87 6.65 3.07 16.57
CA ALA A 87 6.50 2.77 15.15
C ALA A 87 7.52 1.71 14.68
N MET A 88 8.79 1.85 15.07
CA MET A 88 9.83 0.86 14.77
C MET A 88 9.53 -0.51 15.40
N GLY A 89 9.03 -0.54 16.63
CA GLY A 89 8.62 -1.76 17.31
C GLY A 89 7.48 -2.47 16.59
N THR A 90 6.46 -1.72 16.16
CA THR A 90 5.33 -2.24 15.40
C THR A 90 5.77 -2.70 14.00
N TYR A 91 6.57 -1.91 13.31
CA TYR A 91 7.17 -2.27 12.04
C TYR A 91 7.92 -3.61 12.13
N LYS A 92 8.80 -3.77 13.13
CA LYS A 92 9.52 -5.02 13.35
C LYS A 92 8.59 -6.21 13.59
N LYS A 93 7.51 -6.00 14.37
CA LYS A 93 6.50 -7.03 14.62
C LYS A 93 5.76 -7.43 13.34
N ASN A 94 5.39 -6.47 12.50
CA ASN A 94 4.60 -6.69 11.30
C ASN A 94 5.43 -7.29 10.15
N THR A 95 6.68 -6.85 10.00
CA THR A 95 7.55 -7.24 8.89
C THR A 95 8.55 -8.34 9.21
N GLY A 96 8.81 -8.59 10.50
CA GLY A 96 9.89 -9.47 10.96
C GLY A 96 11.29 -8.84 10.84
N VAL A 97 11.41 -7.62 10.31
CA VAL A 97 12.67 -6.92 10.06
C VAL A 97 12.85 -5.77 11.05
N ASP A 98 14.01 -5.69 11.69
CA ASP A 98 14.38 -4.52 12.48
C ASP A 98 14.84 -3.40 11.54
N PRO A 99 14.13 -2.25 11.47
CA PRO A 99 14.49 -1.17 10.56
C PRO A 99 15.88 -0.59 10.83
N ALA A 100 16.40 -0.74 12.06
CA ALA A 100 17.73 -0.28 12.42
C ALA A 100 18.86 -1.13 11.81
N THR A 101 18.57 -2.39 11.44
CA THR A 101 19.56 -3.33 10.89
C THR A 101 19.70 -3.27 9.36
N ILE A 102 18.82 -2.54 8.69
CA ILE A 102 18.91 -2.37 7.23
C ILE A 102 20.15 -1.53 6.90
N ASP A 103 20.97 -2.02 5.96
CA ASP A 103 22.22 -1.34 5.56
C ASP A 103 21.97 0.15 5.26
N PRO A 104 22.56 1.09 6.02
CA PRO A 104 22.36 2.51 5.87
C PRO A 104 22.82 3.07 4.51
N ASN A 105 23.74 2.37 3.84
CA ASN A 105 24.29 2.78 2.55
C ASN A 105 23.46 2.25 1.36
N SER A 106 22.61 1.25 1.58
CA SER A 106 21.67 0.80 0.56
C SER A 106 20.63 1.89 0.27
N ARG A 107 20.05 1.88 -0.92
CA ARG A 107 18.93 2.78 -1.25
C ARG A 107 17.75 2.59 -0.29
N HIS A 108 17.44 1.35 0.05
CA HIS A 108 16.42 1.01 1.04
C HIS A 108 16.70 1.66 2.40
N GLY A 109 17.92 1.47 2.92
CA GLY A 109 18.28 2.02 4.22
C GLY A 109 18.29 3.54 4.26
N ARG A 110 18.78 4.22 3.20
CA ARG A 110 18.74 5.68 3.12
C ARG A 110 17.30 6.21 3.13
N LEU A 111 16.43 5.65 2.29
CA LEU A 111 15.03 6.09 2.19
C LEU A 111 14.24 5.79 3.48
N LEU A 112 14.45 4.64 4.11
CA LEU A 112 13.77 4.33 5.36
C LEU A 112 14.25 5.24 6.51
N ARG A 113 15.55 5.59 6.56
CA ARG A 113 16.07 6.58 7.51
C ARG A 113 15.52 7.97 7.26
N ALA A 114 15.37 8.38 5.99
CA ALA A 114 14.71 9.63 5.63
C ALA A 114 13.25 9.66 6.11
N MET A 115 12.53 8.53 6.03
CA MET A 115 11.17 8.41 6.56
C MET A 115 11.14 8.53 8.09
N MET A 116 12.02 7.84 8.79
CA MET A 116 12.13 7.93 10.25
C MET A 116 12.49 9.35 10.71
N ALA A 117 13.42 10.01 10.01
CA ALA A 117 13.78 11.40 10.28
C ALA A 117 12.61 12.36 10.02
N ALA A 118 11.83 12.14 8.95
CA ALA A 118 10.63 12.93 8.65
C ALA A 118 9.56 12.80 9.76
N ILE A 119 9.35 11.59 10.28
CA ILE A 119 8.45 11.35 11.41
C ILE A 119 8.92 12.12 12.64
N ALA A 120 10.20 12.04 12.98
CA ALA A 120 10.77 12.74 14.13
C ALA A 120 10.64 14.26 13.97
N GLU A 121 11.02 14.81 12.82
CA GLU A 121 10.93 16.24 12.51
C GLU A 121 9.50 16.78 12.66
N VAL A 122 8.50 16.05 12.13
CA VAL A 122 7.10 16.46 12.22
C VAL A 122 6.60 16.40 13.66
N MET A 123 7.00 15.40 14.42
CA MET A 123 6.62 15.32 15.84
C MET A 123 7.24 16.45 16.65
N ASP A 124 8.53 16.75 16.46
CA ASP A 124 9.24 17.84 17.17
C ASP A 124 8.63 19.20 16.82
N ALA A 125 8.37 19.46 15.56
CA ALA A 125 7.77 20.72 15.09
C ALA A 125 6.35 20.95 15.62
N ASN A 126 5.63 19.91 16.04
CA ASN A 126 4.25 20.03 16.51
C ASN A 126 4.08 19.80 18.02
N GLN A 127 5.17 19.65 18.80
CA GLN A 127 5.09 19.43 20.25
C GLN A 127 4.32 20.52 20.98
N SER A 128 4.53 21.79 20.63
CA SER A 128 3.81 22.90 21.26
C SER A 128 2.29 22.81 21.02
N THR A 129 1.88 22.43 19.81
CA THR A 129 0.47 22.22 19.46
C THR A 129 -0.12 21.01 20.19
N ILE A 130 0.58 19.88 20.17
CA ILE A 130 0.16 18.64 20.81
C ILE A 130 -0.03 18.84 22.31
N ASN A 131 0.90 19.55 22.98
CA ASN A 131 0.96 19.73 24.42
C ASN A 131 0.21 20.97 24.92
N ALA A 132 -0.47 21.74 24.05
CA ALA A 132 -1.20 22.94 24.45
C ALA A 132 -2.35 22.61 25.42
N LYS A 133 -2.39 23.29 26.60
CA LYS A 133 -3.49 23.23 27.52
C LYS A 133 -4.61 24.19 27.14
N GLY A 134 -5.82 23.92 27.61
CA GLY A 134 -7.00 24.76 27.35
C GLY A 134 -7.56 24.70 25.95
N ILE A 135 -6.93 23.91 25.05
CA ILE A 135 -7.36 23.72 23.67
C ILE A 135 -7.83 22.27 23.49
N GLY A 136 -9.10 22.09 23.17
CA GLY A 136 -9.67 20.77 22.91
C GLY A 136 -9.18 20.20 21.56
N PHE A 137 -9.79 20.61 20.46
CA PHE A 137 -9.36 20.14 19.15
C PHE A 137 -8.11 20.86 18.66
N LYS A 138 -7.00 20.13 18.51
CA LYS A 138 -5.68 20.65 18.14
C LYS A 138 -5.36 20.56 16.65
N ALA A 139 -6.27 20.04 15.83
CA ALA A 139 -6.09 19.82 14.39
C ALA A 139 -4.88 18.91 14.02
N PHE A 140 -4.20 18.30 14.98
CA PHE A 140 -3.12 17.35 14.75
C PHE A 140 -3.70 15.93 14.62
N ILE A 141 -4.33 15.67 13.50
CA ILE A 141 -4.99 14.39 13.17
C ILE A 141 -4.11 13.51 12.27
N PRO A 142 -4.37 12.20 12.16
CA PRO A 142 -3.55 11.28 11.36
C PRO A 142 -3.36 11.69 9.89
N ALA A 143 -4.37 12.32 9.29
CA ALA A 143 -4.29 12.82 7.91
C ALA A 143 -3.32 14.02 7.78
N VAL A 144 -3.34 14.94 8.76
CA VAL A 144 -2.40 16.08 8.82
C VAL A 144 -0.99 15.58 9.07
N PHE A 145 -0.81 14.71 10.05
CA PHE A 145 0.48 14.08 10.34
C PHE A 145 1.06 13.39 9.11
N GLY A 146 0.28 12.50 8.46
CA GLY A 146 0.74 11.77 7.27
C GLY A 146 1.13 12.69 6.10
N ARG A 147 0.39 13.79 5.89
CA ARG A 147 0.74 14.82 4.90
C ARG A 147 2.06 15.51 5.22
N LEU A 148 2.24 15.96 6.46
CA LEU A 148 3.45 16.65 6.91
C LEU A 148 4.67 15.73 6.81
N VAL A 149 4.53 14.45 7.21
CA VAL A 149 5.60 13.45 7.05
C VAL A 149 5.93 13.25 5.58
N GLY A 150 4.94 13.15 4.68
CA GLY A 150 5.18 13.02 3.24
C GLY A 150 5.92 14.23 2.66
N GLU A 151 5.55 15.47 3.06
CA GLU A 151 6.23 16.71 2.64
C GLU A 151 7.68 16.74 3.15
N SER A 152 7.94 16.37 4.41
CA SER A 152 9.31 16.29 4.97
C SER A 152 10.12 15.16 4.34
N PHE A 153 9.52 13.98 4.16
CA PHE A 153 10.17 12.85 3.51
C PHE A 153 10.62 13.19 2.07
N ALA A 154 9.77 13.82 1.26
CA ALA A 154 10.12 14.20 -0.10
C ALA A 154 11.37 15.11 -0.15
N ARG A 155 11.52 16.01 0.83
CA ARG A 155 12.69 16.87 1.00
C ARG A 155 13.92 16.05 1.42
N LEU A 156 13.78 15.17 2.42
CA LEU A 156 14.89 14.37 2.95
C LEU A 156 15.34 13.26 1.99
N ALA A 157 14.43 12.75 1.17
CA ALA A 157 14.74 11.77 0.13
C ALA A 157 15.49 12.37 -1.08
N ASN A 158 15.74 13.70 -1.07
CA ASN A 158 16.58 14.40 -2.04
C ASN A 158 16.28 14.03 -3.51
N GLY A 159 15.00 13.96 -3.87
CA GLY A 159 14.55 13.63 -5.22
C GLY A 159 14.62 12.15 -5.61
N GLU A 160 15.02 11.25 -4.70
CA GLU A 160 14.97 9.80 -4.94
C GLU A 160 13.55 9.22 -4.80
N ALA A 161 12.72 9.83 -3.94
CA ALA A 161 11.38 9.33 -3.65
C ALA A 161 10.43 10.43 -3.19
N GLU A 162 9.13 10.20 -3.40
CA GLU A 162 8.04 10.97 -2.82
C GLU A 162 6.99 10.02 -2.23
N LEU A 163 6.30 10.50 -1.21
CA LEU A 163 5.19 9.79 -0.60
C LEU A 163 4.05 10.77 -0.32
N LYS A 164 2.82 10.33 -0.65
CA LYS A 164 1.60 11.09 -0.39
C LYS A 164 0.52 10.16 0.14
N VAL A 165 -0.23 10.63 1.15
CA VAL A 165 -1.49 10.00 1.52
C VAL A 165 -2.60 10.66 0.71
N THR A 166 -3.32 9.87 -0.08
CA THR A 166 -4.46 10.28 -0.91
C THR A 166 -5.68 9.41 -0.61
N ALA A 167 -6.78 9.61 -1.31
CA ALA A 167 -8.01 8.84 -1.13
C ALA A 167 -8.83 8.86 -2.43
N PRO A 168 -9.87 8.04 -2.56
CA PRO A 168 -10.92 8.26 -3.55
C PRO A 168 -11.33 9.73 -3.58
N PRO A 169 -11.50 10.37 -4.77
CA PRO A 169 -11.71 11.81 -4.88
C PRO A 169 -12.84 12.37 -4.01
N GLU A 170 -13.90 11.59 -3.82
CA GLU A 170 -15.08 11.92 -3.01
C GLU A 170 -14.80 11.92 -1.49
N LEU A 171 -13.74 11.27 -1.05
CA LEU A 171 -13.33 11.21 0.36
C LEU A 171 -12.25 12.25 0.70
N VAL A 172 -11.73 12.97 -0.31
CA VAL A 172 -10.66 13.94 -0.10
C VAL A 172 -11.20 15.23 0.51
N ARG A 173 -10.82 15.49 1.76
CA ARG A 173 -11.16 16.71 2.50
C ARG A 173 -10.11 17.83 2.34
N ASN A 174 -8.84 17.47 2.06
CA ASN A 174 -7.75 18.43 1.87
C ASN A 174 -7.30 18.45 0.40
N ARG A 175 -7.31 19.62 -0.22
CA ARG A 175 -6.89 19.77 -1.64
C ARG A 175 -5.49 19.25 -1.95
N LYS A 176 -4.56 19.34 -1.01
CA LYS A 176 -3.19 18.79 -1.16
C LYS A 176 -3.15 17.27 -1.24
N ALA A 177 -4.18 16.59 -0.71
CA ALA A 177 -4.31 15.14 -0.75
C ALA A 177 -5.03 14.63 -2.01
N ARG A 178 -5.44 15.51 -2.94
CA ARG A 178 -6.11 15.06 -4.17
C ARG A 178 -5.24 14.11 -4.97
N PRO A 179 -5.80 13.01 -5.46
CA PRO A 179 -5.07 12.11 -6.35
C PRO A 179 -4.69 12.84 -7.64
N ASP A 180 -3.51 12.53 -8.18
CA ASP A 180 -3.16 12.87 -9.55
C ASP A 180 -3.89 11.94 -10.55
N ALA A 181 -3.72 12.18 -11.85
CA ALA A 181 -4.42 11.41 -12.88
C ALA A 181 -4.10 9.90 -12.82
N PHE A 182 -2.86 9.53 -12.50
CA PHE A 182 -2.46 8.14 -12.32
C PHE A 182 -3.13 7.53 -11.08
N GLU A 183 -3.04 8.20 -9.94
CA GLU A 183 -3.61 7.75 -8.67
C GLU A 183 -5.14 7.58 -8.79
N GLU A 184 -5.82 8.57 -9.37
CA GLU A 184 -7.27 8.52 -9.59
C GLU A 184 -7.67 7.35 -10.48
N LYS A 185 -6.93 7.12 -11.59
CA LYS A 185 -7.15 5.99 -12.48
C LYS A 185 -7.03 4.67 -11.71
N ILE A 186 -5.94 4.47 -10.96
CA ILE A 186 -5.70 3.20 -10.25
C ILE A 186 -6.72 3.00 -9.14
N ILE A 187 -7.06 4.04 -8.38
CA ILE A 187 -8.11 3.96 -7.37
C ILE A 187 -9.41 3.46 -8.01
N LYS A 188 -9.88 4.14 -9.09
CA LYS A 188 -11.17 3.87 -9.73
C LYS A 188 -11.24 2.53 -10.48
N THR A 189 -10.12 2.07 -11.07
CA THR A 189 -10.14 0.90 -11.96
C THR A 189 -9.52 -0.36 -11.34
N LYS A 190 -8.94 -0.23 -10.15
CA LYS A 190 -8.29 -1.34 -9.45
C LYS A 190 -8.72 -1.42 -7.99
N LEU A 191 -8.35 -0.44 -7.16
CA LEU A 191 -8.43 -0.59 -5.71
C LEU A 191 -9.86 -0.63 -5.16
N VAL A 192 -10.85 -0.04 -5.86
CA VAL A 192 -12.27 -0.12 -5.49
C VAL A 192 -12.98 -1.33 -6.08
N GLU A 193 -12.36 -2.02 -7.03
CA GLU A 193 -12.98 -3.19 -7.67
C GLU A 193 -13.00 -4.37 -6.72
N ALA A 194 -14.17 -5.02 -6.59
CA ALA A 194 -14.36 -6.18 -5.73
C ALA A 194 -13.47 -7.37 -6.13
N SER A 195 -13.02 -7.42 -7.39
CA SER A 195 -12.10 -8.44 -7.90
C SER A 195 -10.64 -8.19 -7.53
N TRP A 196 -10.27 -6.96 -7.09
CA TRP A 196 -8.92 -6.68 -6.66
C TRP A 196 -8.66 -7.30 -5.28
N PRO A 197 -7.58 -8.09 -5.11
CA PRO A 197 -7.31 -8.72 -3.83
C PRO A 197 -7.13 -7.67 -2.73
N ARG A 198 -7.89 -7.83 -1.65
CA ARG A 198 -7.86 -6.89 -0.53
C ARG A 198 -6.44 -6.73 0.04
N GLY A 199 -6.02 -5.49 0.23
CA GLY A 199 -4.70 -5.16 0.78
C GLY A 199 -3.55 -5.29 -0.21
N GLN A 200 -3.79 -5.82 -1.41
CA GLN A 200 -2.74 -5.94 -2.41
C GLN A 200 -2.38 -4.55 -2.98
N PRO A 201 -1.12 -4.13 -2.91
CA PRO A 201 -0.66 -2.93 -3.58
C PRO A 201 -0.74 -3.07 -5.11
N TYR A 202 -1.03 -1.96 -5.78
CA TYR A 202 -0.81 -1.84 -7.22
C TYR A 202 0.54 -1.18 -7.48
N SER A 203 1.29 -1.65 -8.48
CA SER A 203 2.55 -1.01 -8.86
C SER A 203 2.82 -1.13 -10.34
N GLU A 204 3.45 -0.11 -10.92
CA GLU A 204 3.96 -0.13 -12.29
C GLU A 204 5.10 0.87 -12.50
N MET A 205 5.91 0.62 -13.54
CA MET A 205 6.84 1.61 -14.06
C MET A 205 6.09 2.60 -14.94
N THR A 206 6.27 3.90 -14.69
CA THR A 206 5.61 4.97 -15.45
C THR A 206 6.46 6.23 -15.46
N ASP A 207 5.99 7.27 -16.15
CA ASP A 207 6.55 8.62 -16.01
C ASP A 207 5.86 9.35 -14.85
N ALA A 208 6.66 10.01 -14.02
CA ALA A 208 6.17 10.91 -13.00
C ALA A 208 6.99 12.21 -13.05
N LYS A 209 6.34 13.32 -13.36
CA LYS A 209 6.98 14.65 -13.48
C LYS A 209 8.13 14.66 -14.50
N GLY A 210 7.99 13.95 -15.62
CA GLY A 210 9.01 13.85 -16.68
C GLY A 210 10.20 12.95 -16.32
N ARG A 211 10.06 12.07 -15.34
CA ARG A 211 11.09 11.11 -14.93
C ARG A 211 10.54 9.70 -14.86
N ALA A 212 11.33 8.73 -15.29
CA ALA A 212 10.99 7.33 -15.10
C ALA A 212 10.91 7.02 -13.59
N ALA A 213 9.81 6.41 -13.17
CA ALA A 213 9.54 6.12 -11.77
C ALA A 213 8.76 4.81 -11.59
N TYR A 214 9.06 4.11 -10.50
CA TYR A 214 8.24 3.02 -10.00
C TYR A 214 7.20 3.59 -9.05
N ARG A 215 5.93 3.49 -9.41
CA ARG A 215 4.84 4.01 -8.59
C ARG A 215 4.08 2.87 -7.93
N VAL A 216 3.82 3.02 -6.64
CA VAL A 216 3.12 2.04 -5.82
C VAL A 216 1.95 2.70 -5.11
N MET A 217 0.80 2.05 -5.18
CA MET A 217 -0.45 2.47 -4.52
C MET A 217 -0.81 1.42 -3.48
N VAL A 218 -0.63 1.74 -2.20
CA VAL A 218 -0.93 0.83 -1.08
C VAL A 218 -2.29 1.21 -0.49
N PRO A 219 -3.31 0.34 -0.58
CA PRO A 219 -4.64 0.65 -0.07
C PRO A 219 -4.66 0.76 1.45
N GLU A 220 -5.41 1.72 1.97
CA GLU A 220 -5.64 1.97 3.38
C GLU A 220 -7.12 1.80 3.70
N TYR A 221 -7.44 0.99 4.70
CA TYR A 221 -8.80 0.71 5.11
C TYR A 221 -9.11 1.36 6.46
N TYR A 222 -10.35 1.78 6.65
CA TYR A 222 -10.75 2.34 7.93
C TYR A 222 -10.66 1.30 9.05
N ALA A 223 -9.96 1.66 10.11
CA ALA A 223 -9.97 0.97 11.39
C ALA A 223 -11.02 1.60 12.32
N ALA A 224 -11.35 0.95 13.43
CA ALA A 224 -12.33 1.45 14.40
C ALA A 224 -12.03 2.89 14.85
N SER A 225 -10.75 3.26 15.05
CA SER A 225 -10.34 4.63 15.44
C SER A 225 -10.64 5.68 14.35
N CYS A 226 -10.79 5.31 13.10
CA CYS A 226 -11.10 6.22 12.00
C CYS A 226 -12.58 6.62 11.99
N LEU A 227 -13.46 5.75 12.50
CA LEU A 227 -14.91 5.90 12.41
C LEU A 227 -15.46 7.04 13.27
N THR A 228 -14.68 7.55 14.23
CA THR A 228 -15.03 8.77 14.97
C THR A 228 -15.30 9.97 14.05
N CYS A 229 -14.51 10.07 12.96
CA CYS A 229 -14.64 11.15 11.97
C CYS A 229 -15.26 10.69 10.65
N HIS A 230 -15.15 9.40 10.29
CA HIS A 230 -15.55 8.89 8.98
C HIS A 230 -16.77 7.95 9.04
N GLY A 231 -17.18 7.49 10.25
CA GLY A 231 -18.27 6.54 10.44
C GLY A 231 -19.66 7.13 10.35
N GLY A 232 -20.63 6.46 11.00
CA GLY A 232 -22.02 6.92 11.07
C GLY A 232 -22.29 7.91 12.23
N PRO A 233 -23.45 8.62 12.18
CA PRO A 233 -24.37 8.69 11.05
C PRO A 233 -23.82 9.55 9.92
N LYS A 234 -24.09 9.17 8.67
CA LYS A 234 -23.67 9.94 7.49
C LYS A 234 -24.26 11.36 7.52
N GLY A 235 -23.42 12.34 7.25
CA GLY A 235 -23.81 13.76 7.22
C GLY A 235 -23.71 14.47 8.57
N GLU A 236 -23.52 13.76 9.69
CA GLU A 236 -23.20 14.37 10.98
C GLU A 236 -21.83 15.05 10.91
N MET A 237 -21.74 16.28 11.43
CA MET A 237 -20.46 17.00 11.46
C MET A 237 -19.51 16.38 12.47
N ASP A 238 -18.33 16.06 12.04
CA ASP A 238 -17.28 15.58 12.94
C ASP A 238 -16.54 16.74 13.62
N ILE A 239 -15.57 16.39 14.50
CA ILE A 239 -14.78 17.37 15.24
C ILE A 239 -13.92 18.28 14.33
N THR A 240 -13.69 17.88 13.07
CA THR A 240 -12.92 18.67 12.10
C THR A 240 -13.79 19.64 11.30
N GLY A 241 -15.12 19.63 11.51
CA GLY A 241 -16.07 20.45 10.79
C GLY A 241 -16.45 19.92 9.41
N TYR A 242 -16.20 18.63 9.14
CA TYR A 242 -16.64 17.96 7.91
C TYR A 242 -17.76 16.96 8.20
N PRO A 243 -18.69 16.77 7.25
CA PRO A 243 -19.70 15.75 7.39
C PRO A 243 -19.08 14.35 7.29
N LYS A 244 -19.47 13.46 8.19
CA LYS A 244 -19.09 12.04 8.17
C LYS A 244 -19.60 11.38 6.90
N GLU A 245 -18.81 10.51 6.30
CA GLU A 245 -19.15 9.78 5.09
C GLU A 245 -20.10 8.60 5.35
N GLY A 246 -20.23 8.14 6.59
CA GLY A 246 -21.00 6.96 6.95
C GLY A 246 -20.26 5.66 6.64
N ALA A 247 -18.94 5.71 6.68
CA ALA A 247 -18.07 4.54 6.40
C ALA A 247 -18.17 3.48 7.50
N SER A 248 -17.89 2.26 7.11
CA SER A 248 -17.74 1.10 7.99
C SER A 248 -16.27 0.73 8.17
N GLU A 249 -15.98 -0.01 9.22
CA GLU A 249 -14.66 -0.60 9.38
C GLU A 249 -14.35 -1.49 8.17
N ASN A 250 -13.13 -1.38 7.68
CA ASN A 250 -12.65 -2.08 6.51
C ASN A 250 -13.11 -1.54 5.14
N ASP A 251 -13.86 -0.43 5.06
CA ASP A 251 -14.03 0.27 3.79
C ASP A 251 -12.70 0.91 3.35
N LEU A 252 -12.49 1.04 2.03
CA LEU A 252 -11.32 1.74 1.49
C LEU A 252 -11.41 3.23 1.82
N GLY A 253 -10.59 3.68 2.77
CA GLY A 253 -10.59 5.05 3.26
C GLY A 253 -9.48 5.92 2.69
N GLY A 254 -8.47 5.31 2.08
CA GLY A 254 -7.32 6.04 1.57
C GLY A 254 -6.32 5.16 0.83
N VAL A 255 -5.25 5.79 0.40
CA VAL A 255 -4.13 5.13 -0.29
C VAL A 255 -2.84 5.84 0.09
N ILE A 256 -1.79 5.08 0.42
CA ILE A 256 -0.43 5.59 0.47
C ILE A 256 0.16 5.44 -0.93
N SER A 257 0.38 6.56 -1.61
CA SER A 257 1.02 6.62 -2.92
C SER A 257 2.50 6.90 -2.76
N ILE A 258 3.33 6.03 -3.32
CA ILE A 258 4.79 6.13 -3.27
C ILE A 258 5.32 6.20 -4.69
N THR A 259 6.22 7.13 -4.93
CA THR A 259 6.93 7.30 -6.20
C THR A 259 8.42 7.15 -5.93
N LEU A 260 9.06 6.14 -6.51
CA LEU A 260 10.50 5.90 -6.45
C LEU A 260 11.08 6.28 -7.82
N TYR A 261 11.82 7.37 -7.87
CA TYR A 261 12.41 7.87 -9.11
C TYR A 261 13.64 7.06 -9.50
N ARG A 262 13.77 6.78 -10.78
CA ARG A 262 15.02 6.23 -11.33
C ARG A 262 16.08 7.31 -11.45
N ALA A 263 17.33 6.94 -11.24
CA ALA A 263 18.44 7.82 -11.59
C ALA A 263 18.33 8.17 -13.09
N PRO A 264 18.69 9.40 -13.50
CA PRO A 264 18.84 9.71 -14.92
C PRO A 264 19.77 8.67 -15.55
N GLN A 265 19.35 8.06 -16.67
CA GLN A 265 20.28 7.23 -17.42
C GLN A 265 21.40 8.13 -17.93
N ALA A 266 22.63 7.77 -17.61
CA ALA A 266 23.78 8.42 -18.23
C ALA A 266 23.67 8.20 -19.75
N GLN A 267 23.54 9.29 -20.49
CA GLN A 267 23.57 9.28 -21.96
C GLN A 267 24.97 9.02 -22.45
#